data_92095a62f7ed19e5cb6b0545cc75664c
#
_entry.id   92095a62f7ed19e5cb6b0545cc75664c
#
_cell.length_a   1.000
_cell.length_b   1.000
_cell.length_c   1.000
_cell.angle_alpha   90.00
_cell.angle_beta   90.00
_cell.angle_gamma   90.00
#
_symmetry.space_group_name_H-M   'P 1'
#
loop_
_entity.id
_entity.type
_entity.pdbx_description
1 polymer ?
#
loop_
_entity_poly.entity_id
_entity_poly.type
_entity_poly.pdbx_seq_one_letter_code
_entity_poly.pdbx_strand_id
1 'polypeptide(L)'
;MKKLLAILLAAACALSLAACAAAPDTPAEEPTPTQLAAPVETAMAQYPNEAKYIGSNGNFNSEKYDEDWDAWWESYQEKTADMIDPAAMTHWFTTGISALMQDAGKENRVCSPLNVYMALSMLAAVTDGETRRQILDALGAESLDALQKQTAQLWTENSWDDGLVTSTLTNSIWLRDGYSYNDETLKKLGEDYYASAFSGEMGSDAYNNMLRDWLNEHTGNLLTEQANGLKLDPNTVIALVSTIYYRAPWSDSFYDGATTQDVFHAPDSDVTAEFLHSSEYNTVYYGDGFSALGLSLQNSGRMWLLKPDEGTDAAALLQNEDALGFLLANGEWSQTQSATVNLSLPKFDVSSDLDLLDALAQLGMTDVLDGMKADFTPLTTANEDGIALTQAKHAARVKIDEDGCEAAAYTVLAPTETAIMLPEEEIDFTLDEPFVFAITGIDGLPLFVGLVNQPD
;
A
#
# COMPACT_ATOMS: atom_id res chain seq x y z
N MET A 1 67.67 -45.62 34.00
CA MET A 1 67.75 -44.20 33.66
C MET A 1 67.60 -43.94 32.15
N LYS A 2 68.18 -44.75 31.23
CA LYS A 2 68.09 -44.52 29.76
C LYS A 2 66.72 -44.77 29.12
N LYS A 3 65.84 -45.57 29.74
CA LYS A 3 64.45 -45.79 29.24
C LYS A 3 63.45 -44.75 29.67
N LEU A 4 63.69 -44.04 30.76
CA LEU A 4 62.83 -42.96 31.21
C LEU A 4 63.06 -41.65 30.42
N LEU A 5 64.27 -41.43 29.93
CA LEU A 5 64.64 -40.27 29.09
C LEU A 5 64.00 -40.33 27.69
N ALA A 6 63.86 -41.56 27.16
CA ALA A 6 63.26 -41.75 25.81
C ALA A 6 61.73 -41.51 25.82
N ILE A 7 61.02 -41.80 26.93
CA ILE A 7 59.60 -41.56 27.06
C ILE A 7 59.30 -40.07 27.25
N LEU A 8 60.15 -39.31 27.93
CA LEU A 8 60.00 -37.86 28.09
C LEU A 8 60.26 -37.09 26.80
N LEU A 9 61.19 -37.55 25.95
CA LEU A 9 61.42 -36.92 24.64
C LEU A 9 60.28 -37.25 23.64
N ALA A 10 59.67 -38.42 23.68
CA ALA A 10 58.51 -38.76 22.83
C ALA A 10 57.28 -37.97 23.22
N ALA A 11 57.05 -37.67 24.51
CA ALA A 11 55.95 -36.85 24.99
C ALA A 11 56.16 -35.37 24.60
N ALA A 12 57.35 -34.83 24.57
CA ALA A 12 57.65 -33.46 24.15
C ALA A 12 57.49 -33.28 22.61
N CYS A 13 57.79 -34.31 21.79
CA CYS A 13 57.55 -34.24 20.36
C CYS A 13 56.07 -34.43 19.98
N ALA A 14 55.24 -35.11 20.77
CA ALA A 14 53.80 -35.24 20.55
C ALA A 14 53.05 -33.96 20.90
N LEU A 15 53.51 -33.15 21.81
CA LEU A 15 52.96 -31.84 22.18
C LEU A 15 53.30 -30.74 21.19
N SER A 16 54.38 -30.86 20.42
CA SER A 16 54.78 -29.87 19.37
C SER A 16 54.10 -30.10 18.02
N LEU A 17 53.50 -31.26 17.79
CA LEU A 17 52.72 -31.55 16.55
C LEU A 17 51.22 -31.23 16.71
N ALA A 18 50.72 -30.93 17.93
CA ALA A 18 49.34 -30.49 18.17
C ALA A 18 49.16 -28.96 18.06
N ALA A 19 50.22 -28.18 17.84
CA ALA A 19 50.18 -26.72 17.75
C ALA A 19 50.03 -26.16 16.34
N CYS A 20 49.89 -27.04 15.31
CA CYS A 20 49.64 -26.65 13.92
C CYS A 20 48.36 -27.24 13.32
N ALA A 21 47.40 -27.62 14.15
CA ALA A 21 46.02 -27.71 13.69
C ALA A 21 45.49 -26.26 13.63
N ALA A 22 45.33 -25.72 12.42
CA ALA A 22 44.55 -24.51 12.23
C ALA A 22 43.25 -24.67 13.01
N ALA A 23 42.91 -23.70 13.85
CA ALA A 23 41.57 -23.61 14.40
C ALA A 23 40.61 -23.70 13.22
N PRO A 24 39.53 -24.47 13.30
CA PRO A 24 38.50 -24.40 12.26
C PRO A 24 38.14 -22.92 12.15
N ASP A 25 38.22 -22.37 10.93
CA ASP A 25 37.58 -21.08 10.64
C ASP A 25 36.17 -21.17 11.16
N THR A 26 35.93 -20.56 12.30
CA THR A 26 34.56 -20.28 12.74
C THR A 26 34.05 -19.33 11.65
N PRO A 27 32.99 -19.66 10.90
CA PRO A 27 32.45 -18.69 9.97
C PRO A 27 32.23 -17.40 10.79
N ALA A 28 32.70 -16.28 10.27
CA ALA A 28 32.38 -14.99 10.90
C ALA A 28 30.86 -14.98 11.02
N GLU A 29 30.32 -14.75 12.23
CA GLU A 29 28.89 -14.54 12.39
C GLU A 29 28.52 -13.41 11.43
N GLU A 30 27.61 -13.72 10.49
CA GLU A 30 27.06 -12.69 9.62
C GLU A 30 26.42 -11.59 10.51
N PRO A 31 26.68 -10.31 10.22
CA PRO A 31 26.12 -9.23 11.02
C PRO A 31 24.58 -9.36 10.99
N THR A 32 23.99 -9.41 12.18
CA THR A 32 22.53 -9.53 12.32
C THR A 32 21.89 -8.20 11.95
N PRO A 33 20.94 -8.17 11.00
CA PRO A 33 20.22 -6.96 10.66
C PRO A 33 19.49 -6.38 11.88
N THR A 34 19.37 -5.06 11.95
CA THR A 34 18.82 -4.34 13.09
C THR A 34 17.74 -3.36 12.67
N GLN A 35 16.63 -3.32 13.42
CA GLN A 35 15.64 -2.25 13.29
C GLN A 35 16.14 -1.03 14.07
N LEU A 36 16.21 0.12 13.40
CA LEU A 36 16.70 1.39 13.93
C LEU A 36 15.56 2.32 14.37
N ALA A 37 14.40 2.24 13.70
CA ALA A 37 13.20 2.97 14.05
C ALA A 37 11.95 2.13 13.72
N ALA A 38 10.88 2.38 14.46
CA ALA A 38 9.56 1.80 14.23
C ALA A 38 8.50 2.90 14.28
N PRO A 39 7.38 2.76 13.55
CA PRO A 39 6.26 3.68 13.64
C PRO A 39 5.66 3.68 15.05
N VAL A 40 5.13 4.83 15.44
CA VAL A 40 4.31 4.92 16.67
C VAL A 40 2.90 4.50 16.31
N GLU A 41 2.50 3.30 16.75
CA GLU A 41 1.15 2.78 16.54
C GLU A 41 0.17 3.38 17.55
N THR A 42 -1.00 3.80 17.08
CA THR A 42 -2.15 4.17 17.91
C THR A 42 -3.22 3.09 17.77
N ALA A 43 -3.53 2.43 18.89
CA ALA A 43 -4.63 1.44 18.89
C ALA A 43 -5.98 2.15 18.65
N MET A 44 -6.80 1.58 17.79
CA MET A 44 -8.16 2.01 17.52
C MET A 44 -9.16 1.11 18.25
N ALA A 45 -10.30 1.68 18.70
CA ALA A 45 -11.39 0.89 19.24
C ALA A 45 -11.99 0.00 18.14
N GLN A 46 -12.32 -1.24 18.50
CA GLN A 46 -12.80 -2.24 17.55
C GLN A 46 -14.28 -2.02 17.24
N TYR A 47 -14.65 -2.16 15.96
CA TYR A 47 -16.05 -2.15 15.54
C TYR A 47 -16.82 -3.28 16.24
N PRO A 48 -17.95 -2.98 16.89
CA PRO A 48 -18.70 -3.96 17.66
C PRO A 48 -19.45 -4.93 16.77
N ASN A 49 -18.90 -6.13 16.59
CA ASN A 49 -19.55 -7.21 15.86
C ASN A 49 -20.66 -7.83 16.71
N GLU A 50 -21.91 -7.69 16.30
CA GLU A 50 -23.11 -8.14 17.03
C GLU A 50 -23.04 -9.60 17.48
N ALA A 51 -22.44 -10.49 16.67
CA ALA A 51 -22.31 -11.90 17.00
C ALA A 51 -21.50 -12.16 18.28
N LYS A 52 -20.58 -11.26 18.64
CA LYS A 52 -19.78 -11.36 19.89
C LYS A 52 -20.60 -11.06 21.15
N TYR A 53 -21.76 -10.43 21.00
CA TYR A 53 -22.64 -10.03 22.14
C TYR A 53 -23.81 -10.99 22.37
N ILE A 54 -23.92 -12.05 21.57
CA ILE A 54 -24.90 -13.11 21.78
C ILE A 54 -24.32 -14.11 22.78
N GLY A 55 -24.87 -14.15 23.98
CA GLY A 55 -24.45 -15.08 25.02
C GLY A 55 -24.79 -16.52 24.69
N SER A 56 -24.21 -17.46 25.42
CA SER A 56 -24.46 -18.91 25.26
C SER A 56 -25.94 -19.32 25.49
N ASN A 57 -26.74 -18.44 26.09
CA ASN A 57 -28.19 -18.58 26.29
C ASN A 57 -29.01 -17.99 25.12
N GLY A 58 -28.37 -17.48 24.07
CA GLY A 58 -29.02 -16.81 22.93
C GLY A 58 -29.46 -15.38 23.18
N ASN A 59 -29.19 -14.80 24.36
CA ASN A 59 -29.57 -13.42 24.66
C ASN A 59 -28.46 -12.45 24.18
N PHE A 60 -28.89 -11.35 23.56
CA PHE A 60 -28.01 -10.25 23.16
C PHE A 60 -27.71 -9.36 24.36
N ASN A 61 -26.43 -9.04 24.57
CA ASN A 61 -25.97 -8.14 25.63
C ASN A 61 -25.87 -6.71 25.08
N SER A 62 -26.99 -5.98 25.10
CA SER A 62 -27.07 -4.63 24.57
C SER A 62 -26.21 -3.63 25.34
N GLU A 63 -26.10 -3.74 26.68
CA GLU A 63 -25.31 -2.81 27.49
C GLU A 63 -23.82 -2.83 27.08
N LYS A 64 -23.27 -4.04 26.90
CA LYS A 64 -21.86 -4.18 26.46
C LYS A 64 -21.67 -3.76 25.00
N TYR A 65 -22.65 -4.04 24.13
CA TYR A 65 -22.65 -3.60 22.74
C TYR A 65 -22.65 -2.07 22.64
N ASP A 66 -23.53 -1.40 23.39
CA ASP A 66 -23.65 0.06 23.38
C ASP A 66 -22.37 0.73 23.89
N GLU A 67 -21.74 0.19 24.96
CA GLU A 67 -20.46 0.68 25.46
C GLU A 67 -19.34 0.59 24.40
N ASP A 68 -19.22 -0.55 23.72
CA ASP A 68 -18.18 -0.75 22.70
C ASP A 68 -18.48 0.06 21.42
N TRP A 69 -19.77 0.24 21.08
CA TRP A 69 -20.21 1.12 20.01
C TRP A 69 -19.84 2.59 20.27
N ASP A 70 -20.12 3.08 21.47
CA ASP A 70 -19.79 4.46 21.85
C ASP A 70 -18.27 4.70 21.80
N ALA A 71 -17.46 3.73 22.27
CA ALA A 71 -16.02 3.82 22.22
C ALA A 71 -15.48 3.82 20.78
N TRP A 72 -16.02 2.95 19.91
CA TRP A 72 -15.66 2.94 18.50
C TRP A 72 -16.08 4.23 17.80
N TRP A 73 -17.30 4.72 18.07
CA TRP A 73 -17.82 5.94 17.47
C TRP A 73 -17.01 7.18 17.87
N GLU A 74 -16.57 7.26 19.12
CA GLU A 74 -15.65 8.31 19.58
C GLU A 74 -14.33 8.28 18.80
N SER A 75 -13.70 7.10 18.67
CA SER A 75 -12.49 6.93 17.86
C SER A 75 -12.70 7.31 16.38
N TYR A 76 -13.84 6.93 15.81
CA TYR A 76 -14.22 7.28 14.44
C TYR A 76 -14.34 8.81 14.28
N GLN A 77 -15.04 9.47 15.21
CA GLN A 77 -15.20 10.93 15.17
C GLN A 77 -13.87 11.67 15.33
N GLU A 78 -12.98 11.19 16.20
CA GLU A 78 -11.65 11.79 16.37
C GLU A 78 -10.82 11.71 15.08
N LYS A 79 -10.85 10.58 14.38
CA LYS A 79 -10.12 10.37 13.13
C LYS A 79 -10.68 11.21 11.96
N THR A 80 -11.97 11.49 11.97
CA THR A 80 -12.67 12.16 10.86
C THR A 80 -12.99 13.63 11.13
N ALA A 81 -12.56 14.18 12.28
CA ALA A 81 -12.92 15.55 12.70
C ALA A 81 -12.37 16.66 11.80
N ASP A 82 -11.13 16.50 11.34
CA ASP A 82 -10.40 17.53 10.57
C ASP A 82 -9.78 16.88 9.31
N MET A 83 -10.61 16.26 8.46
CA MET A 83 -10.12 15.62 7.24
C MET A 83 -9.53 16.62 6.25
N ILE A 84 -8.48 16.18 5.55
CA ILE A 84 -7.84 16.97 4.51
C ILE A 84 -8.82 17.24 3.36
N ASP A 85 -8.77 18.44 2.81
CA ASP A 85 -9.49 18.74 1.58
C ASP A 85 -8.80 18.05 0.40
N PRO A 86 -9.45 17.10 -0.33
CA PRO A 86 -8.86 16.44 -1.49
C PRO A 86 -8.31 17.41 -2.53
N ALA A 87 -8.88 18.62 -2.65
CA ALA A 87 -8.38 19.65 -3.56
C ALA A 87 -6.95 20.10 -3.24
N ALA A 88 -6.51 20.01 -1.97
CA ALA A 88 -5.15 20.30 -1.57
C ALA A 88 -4.12 19.28 -2.10
N MET A 89 -4.59 18.09 -2.47
CA MET A 89 -3.76 16.99 -2.97
C MET A 89 -3.77 16.86 -4.50
N THR A 90 -4.54 17.70 -5.21
CA THR A 90 -4.76 17.57 -6.66
C THR A 90 -3.45 17.51 -7.45
N HIS A 91 -2.46 18.34 -7.11
CA HIS A 91 -1.17 18.33 -7.81
C HIS A 91 -0.51 16.96 -7.77
N TRP A 92 -0.36 16.37 -6.57
CA TRP A 92 0.26 15.05 -6.42
C TRP A 92 -0.56 13.94 -7.08
N PHE A 93 -1.87 13.88 -6.83
CA PHE A 93 -2.67 12.77 -7.35
C PHE A 93 -2.75 12.78 -8.88
N THR A 94 -2.81 13.94 -9.54
CA THR A 94 -2.81 14.01 -11.00
C THR A 94 -1.44 13.65 -11.58
N THR A 95 -0.36 14.27 -11.10
CA THR A 95 0.99 14.01 -11.64
C THR A 95 1.55 12.66 -11.19
N GLY A 96 1.34 12.29 -9.93
CA GLY A 96 1.84 11.05 -9.35
C GLY A 96 1.16 9.80 -9.93
N ILE A 97 -0.18 9.79 -10.03
CA ILE A 97 -0.91 8.67 -10.67
C ILE A 97 -0.44 8.49 -12.11
N SER A 98 -0.38 9.60 -12.88
CA SER A 98 0.10 9.57 -14.26
C SER A 98 1.50 8.97 -14.39
N ALA A 99 2.43 9.35 -13.50
CA ALA A 99 3.81 8.84 -13.52
C ALA A 99 3.88 7.37 -13.07
N LEU A 100 3.16 6.99 -12.00
CA LEU A 100 3.16 5.62 -11.45
C LEU A 100 2.49 4.60 -12.39
N MET A 101 1.49 5.04 -13.13
CA MET A 101 0.69 4.20 -14.03
C MET A 101 1.13 4.32 -15.50
N GLN A 102 2.21 5.03 -15.77
CA GLN A 102 2.78 5.09 -17.11
C GLN A 102 3.21 3.69 -17.57
N ASP A 103 3.09 3.42 -18.87
CA ASP A 103 3.50 2.17 -19.50
C ASP A 103 2.86 0.90 -18.91
N ALA A 104 1.66 1.01 -18.31
CA ALA A 104 0.90 -0.16 -17.88
C ALA A 104 0.63 -1.13 -19.04
N GLY A 105 0.47 -0.61 -20.25
CA GLY A 105 0.33 -1.41 -21.46
C GLY A 105 -0.88 -2.33 -21.38
N LYS A 106 -0.65 -3.64 -21.64
CA LYS A 106 -1.68 -4.68 -21.59
C LYS A 106 -1.65 -5.52 -20.31
N GLU A 107 -0.80 -5.17 -19.36
CA GLU A 107 -0.70 -5.87 -18.09
C GLU A 107 -1.61 -5.22 -17.05
N ASN A 108 -2.09 -6.02 -16.11
CA ASN A 108 -2.75 -5.50 -14.93
C ASN A 108 -1.75 -4.65 -14.13
N ARG A 109 -2.24 -3.55 -13.57
CA ARG A 109 -1.40 -2.69 -12.73
C ARG A 109 -2.21 -2.07 -11.61
N VAL A 110 -1.60 -1.97 -10.43
CA VAL A 110 -2.19 -1.27 -9.28
C VAL A 110 -1.09 -0.54 -8.51
N CYS A 111 -1.41 0.64 -8.01
CA CYS A 111 -0.55 1.38 -7.09
C CYS A 111 -1.38 2.07 -6.00
N SER A 112 -0.70 2.43 -4.90
CA SER A 112 -1.25 3.34 -3.90
C SER A 112 -0.55 4.69 -4.01
N PRO A 113 -1.14 5.68 -4.67
CA PRO A 113 -0.53 7.00 -4.79
C PRO A 113 -0.38 7.68 -3.43
N LEU A 114 -1.32 7.47 -2.49
CA LEU A 114 -1.23 8.00 -1.15
C LEU A 114 -0.03 7.43 -0.38
N ASN A 115 0.18 6.11 -0.45
CA ASN A 115 1.30 5.50 0.27
C ASN A 115 2.67 5.88 -0.34
N VAL A 116 2.73 6.06 -1.67
CA VAL A 116 3.94 6.61 -2.32
C VAL A 116 4.19 8.06 -1.89
N TYR A 117 3.14 8.89 -1.76
CA TYR A 117 3.26 10.23 -1.19
C TYR A 117 3.92 10.22 0.19
N MET A 118 3.48 9.33 1.07
CA MET A 118 4.04 9.18 2.41
C MET A 118 5.50 8.71 2.38
N ALA A 119 5.85 7.75 1.50
CA ALA A 119 7.23 7.30 1.32
C ALA A 119 8.15 8.43 0.85
N LEU A 120 7.67 9.27 -0.07
CA LEU A 120 8.42 10.44 -0.56
C LEU A 120 8.51 11.55 0.49
N SER A 121 7.50 11.69 1.35
CA SER A 121 7.55 12.60 2.49
C SER A 121 8.65 12.20 3.48
N MET A 122 8.79 10.90 3.75
CA MET A 122 9.91 10.35 4.52
C MET A 122 11.25 10.63 3.82
N LEU A 123 11.34 10.47 2.49
CA LEU A 123 12.53 10.75 1.71
C LEU A 123 12.93 12.24 1.80
N ALA A 124 11.97 13.15 1.79
CA ALA A 124 12.21 14.59 1.99
C ALA A 124 12.83 14.87 3.37
N ALA A 125 12.42 14.14 4.40
CA ALA A 125 12.94 14.33 5.76
C ALA A 125 14.41 13.93 5.90
N VAL A 126 14.88 12.97 5.12
CA VAL A 126 16.26 12.45 5.16
C VAL A 126 17.20 13.12 4.17
N THR A 127 16.70 14.08 3.37
CA THR A 127 17.47 14.83 2.36
C THR A 127 17.55 16.32 2.71
N ASP A 128 18.43 17.10 2.03
CA ASP A 128 18.51 18.56 2.17
C ASP A 128 18.79 19.24 0.81
N GLY A 129 18.90 20.58 0.84
CA GLY A 129 19.27 21.38 -0.31
C GLY A 129 18.35 21.23 -1.52
N GLU A 130 18.95 21.12 -2.71
CA GLU A 130 18.25 20.96 -3.98
C GLU A 130 17.54 19.61 -4.07
N THR A 131 18.11 18.56 -3.52
CA THR A 131 17.49 17.21 -3.46
C THR A 131 16.14 17.25 -2.77
N ARG A 132 16.06 17.85 -1.57
CA ARG A 132 14.78 18.04 -0.87
C ARG A 132 13.83 18.95 -1.65
N ARG A 133 14.34 20.04 -2.24
CA ARG A 133 13.49 20.95 -2.99
C ARG A 133 12.75 20.27 -4.14
N GLN A 134 13.43 19.41 -4.90
CA GLN A 134 12.82 18.65 -5.98
C GLN A 134 11.71 17.70 -5.47
N ILE A 135 11.90 17.09 -4.30
CA ILE A 135 10.87 16.23 -3.68
C ILE A 135 9.67 17.08 -3.24
N LEU A 136 9.91 18.21 -2.57
CA LEU A 136 8.84 19.12 -2.14
C LEU A 136 8.04 19.66 -3.33
N ASP A 137 8.72 20.06 -4.41
CA ASP A 137 8.07 20.54 -5.63
C ASP A 137 7.18 19.44 -6.26
N ALA A 138 7.66 18.20 -6.34
CA ALA A 138 6.89 17.07 -6.87
C ALA A 138 5.66 16.73 -6.01
N LEU A 139 5.78 16.88 -4.69
CA LEU A 139 4.66 16.65 -3.75
C LEU A 139 3.73 17.87 -3.62
N GLY A 140 4.06 19.00 -4.24
CA GLY A 140 3.31 20.25 -4.13
C GLY A 140 3.38 20.89 -2.73
N ALA A 141 4.43 20.61 -1.95
CA ALA A 141 4.58 21.08 -0.58
C ALA A 141 5.45 22.33 -0.50
N GLU A 142 5.00 23.33 0.26
CA GLU A 142 5.72 24.61 0.41
C GLU A 142 6.98 24.50 1.29
N SER A 143 7.00 23.55 2.22
CA SER A 143 8.11 23.33 3.15
C SER A 143 8.06 21.94 3.77
N LEU A 144 9.18 21.50 4.36
CA LEU A 144 9.24 20.23 5.10
C LEU A 144 8.26 20.21 6.29
N ASP A 145 8.11 21.31 7.01
CA ASP A 145 7.18 21.42 8.15
C ASP A 145 5.71 21.31 7.70
N ALA A 146 5.36 21.89 6.54
CA ALA A 146 4.03 21.76 5.97
C ALA A 146 3.78 20.33 5.51
N LEU A 147 4.76 19.71 4.83
CA LEU A 147 4.70 18.33 4.38
C LEU A 147 4.54 17.35 5.56
N GLN A 148 5.31 17.52 6.64
CA GLN A 148 5.20 16.68 7.85
C GLN A 148 3.80 16.73 8.45
N LYS A 149 3.21 17.92 8.60
CA LYS A 149 1.86 18.08 9.13
C LYS A 149 0.82 17.40 8.24
N GLN A 150 0.94 17.58 6.94
CA GLN A 150 0.05 16.96 5.96
C GLN A 150 0.18 15.43 5.97
N THR A 151 1.40 14.91 6.04
CA THR A 151 1.67 13.46 6.15
C THR A 151 1.07 12.89 7.43
N ALA A 152 1.21 13.55 8.57
CA ALA A 152 0.64 13.12 9.84
C ALA A 152 -0.90 13.11 9.80
N GLN A 153 -1.51 14.10 9.16
CA GLN A 153 -2.96 14.17 8.96
C GLN A 153 -3.45 13.04 8.06
N LEU A 154 -2.84 12.86 6.88
CA LEU A 154 -3.15 11.77 5.94
C LEU A 154 -3.03 10.39 6.58
N TRP A 155 -1.98 10.19 7.39
CA TRP A 155 -1.81 8.92 8.11
C TRP A 155 -2.92 8.70 9.14
N THR A 156 -3.28 9.74 9.91
CA THR A 156 -4.35 9.66 10.91
C THR A 156 -5.69 9.28 10.27
N GLU A 157 -6.01 9.88 9.14
CA GLU A 157 -7.26 9.66 8.41
C GLU A 157 -7.32 8.26 7.77
N ASN A 158 -6.20 7.79 7.21
CA ASN A 158 -6.16 6.60 6.37
C ASN A 158 -5.52 5.37 7.02
N SER A 159 -4.87 5.49 8.20
CA SER A 159 -4.42 4.33 8.98
C SER A 159 -5.56 3.82 9.84
N TRP A 160 -6.09 2.64 9.50
CA TRP A 160 -7.32 2.11 10.08
C TRP A 160 -7.20 0.61 10.39
N ASP A 161 -7.55 0.19 11.60
CA ASP A 161 -7.71 -1.22 11.97
C ASP A 161 -8.71 -1.35 13.11
N ASP A 162 -10.00 -1.37 12.75
CA ASP A 162 -11.10 -1.53 13.71
C ASP A 162 -11.69 -2.94 13.73
N GLY A 163 -11.07 -3.88 13.01
CA GLY A 163 -11.52 -5.26 12.89
C GLY A 163 -12.61 -5.48 11.82
N LEU A 164 -13.27 -4.42 11.35
CA LEU A 164 -14.16 -4.44 10.19
C LEU A 164 -13.41 -3.96 8.94
N VAL A 165 -12.78 -2.79 9.05
CA VAL A 165 -11.92 -2.20 8.02
C VAL A 165 -10.48 -2.26 8.47
N THR A 166 -9.59 -2.62 7.56
CA THR A 166 -8.15 -2.51 7.73
C THR A 166 -7.58 -1.69 6.59
N SER A 167 -6.87 -0.62 6.93
CA SER A 167 -6.09 0.19 5.99
C SER A 167 -4.77 0.50 6.65
N THR A 168 -3.71 -0.23 6.29
CA THR A 168 -2.39 -0.09 6.90
C THR A 168 -1.41 0.43 5.87
N LEU A 169 -1.09 1.73 5.99
CA LEU A 169 -0.08 2.39 5.17
C LEU A 169 1.28 2.14 5.79
N THR A 170 2.17 1.48 5.09
CA THR A 170 3.44 1.05 5.66
C THR A 170 4.61 1.46 4.78
N ASN A 171 5.57 2.17 5.39
CA ASN A 171 6.75 2.67 4.71
C ASN A 171 8.02 2.30 5.46
N SER A 172 9.09 2.04 4.73
CA SER A 172 10.37 1.69 5.33
C SER A 172 11.57 2.16 4.52
N ILE A 173 12.65 2.45 5.24
CA ILE A 173 13.97 2.73 4.69
C ILE A 173 14.94 1.63 5.11
N TRP A 174 15.66 1.08 4.13
CA TRP A 174 16.63 0.00 4.28
C TRP A 174 18.01 0.55 4.04
N LEU A 175 18.85 0.50 5.04
CA LEU A 175 20.14 1.17 5.12
C LEU A 175 21.27 0.13 5.15
N ARG A 176 22.37 0.42 4.43
CA ARG A 176 23.59 -0.40 4.52
C ARG A 176 24.21 -0.23 5.89
N ASP A 177 24.66 -1.32 6.50
CA ASP A 177 25.50 -1.27 7.69
C ASP A 177 26.88 -0.66 7.42
N GLY A 178 27.62 -0.32 8.50
CA GLY A 178 28.94 0.31 8.40
C GLY A 178 28.94 1.82 8.18
N TYR A 179 27.77 2.45 7.96
CA TYR A 179 27.60 3.90 7.96
C TYR A 179 27.13 4.41 9.32
N SER A 180 27.46 5.67 9.63
CA SER A 180 26.93 6.34 10.84
C SER A 180 25.68 7.13 10.45
N TYR A 181 24.54 6.73 10.97
CA TYR A 181 23.26 7.40 10.76
C TYR A 181 22.89 8.29 11.93
N ASN A 182 22.13 9.34 11.67
CA ASN A 182 21.69 10.31 12.69
C ASN A 182 20.48 9.75 13.45
N ASP A 183 20.68 9.42 14.73
CA ASP A 183 19.65 8.84 15.61
C ASP A 183 18.40 9.74 15.74
N GLU A 184 18.56 11.08 15.72
CA GLU A 184 17.43 12.01 15.81
C GLU A 184 16.58 11.96 14.54
N THR A 185 17.23 11.89 13.36
CA THR A 185 16.54 11.74 12.10
C THR A 185 15.80 10.40 12.02
N LEU A 186 16.46 9.31 12.41
CA LEU A 186 15.82 7.98 12.45
C LEU A 186 14.62 7.95 13.39
N LYS A 187 14.74 8.57 14.56
CA LYS A 187 13.64 8.68 15.51
C LYS A 187 12.44 9.43 14.91
N LYS A 188 12.69 10.55 14.21
CA LYS A 188 11.64 11.30 13.52
C LYS A 188 10.95 10.50 12.41
N LEU A 189 11.67 9.61 11.71
CA LEU A 189 11.03 8.73 10.73
C LEU A 189 9.91 7.89 11.35
N GLY A 190 10.14 7.33 12.54
CA GLY A 190 9.12 6.56 13.26
C GLY A 190 8.00 7.41 13.86
N GLU A 191 8.35 8.55 14.47
CA GLU A 191 7.40 9.38 15.23
C GLU A 191 6.56 10.31 14.33
N ASP A 192 7.17 10.90 13.29
CA ASP A 192 6.57 11.96 12.49
C ASP A 192 6.13 11.50 11.10
N TYR A 193 6.73 10.39 10.58
CA TYR A 193 6.46 9.87 9.25
C TYR A 193 5.94 8.42 9.26
N TYR A 194 5.75 7.84 10.45
CA TYR A 194 5.20 6.49 10.66
C TYR A 194 5.94 5.41 9.86
N ALA A 195 7.26 5.56 9.75
CA ALA A 195 8.10 4.69 8.94
C ALA A 195 9.02 3.83 9.77
N SER A 196 9.31 2.63 9.28
CA SER A 196 10.35 1.76 9.82
C SER A 196 11.71 2.07 9.22
N ALA A 197 12.78 1.96 9.99
CA ALA A 197 14.14 2.03 9.48
C ALA A 197 14.93 0.79 9.91
N PHE A 198 15.69 0.22 8.98
CA PHE A 198 16.48 -0.99 9.20
C PHE A 198 17.92 -0.77 8.72
N SER A 199 18.87 -1.48 9.34
CA SER A 199 20.26 -1.52 8.90
C SER A 199 20.76 -2.96 8.84
N GLY A 200 21.53 -3.28 7.79
CA GLY A 200 22.09 -4.60 7.58
C GLY A 200 23.04 -4.67 6.38
N GLU A 201 23.64 -5.83 6.19
CA GLU A 201 24.47 -6.11 5.02
C GLU A 201 23.59 -6.27 3.78
N MET A 202 23.69 -5.28 2.86
CA MET A 202 22.91 -5.28 1.63
C MET A 202 23.18 -6.54 0.80
N GLY A 203 22.13 -7.19 0.32
CA GLY A 203 22.18 -8.41 -0.47
C GLY A 203 22.39 -9.70 0.31
N SER A 204 22.66 -9.64 1.64
CA SER A 204 22.74 -10.85 2.46
C SER A 204 21.38 -11.56 2.58
N ASP A 205 21.43 -12.89 2.75
CA ASP A 205 20.22 -13.69 2.93
C ASP A 205 19.46 -13.26 4.22
N ALA A 206 20.19 -12.91 5.28
CA ALA A 206 19.59 -12.47 6.53
C ALA A 206 18.78 -11.17 6.36
N TYR A 207 19.32 -10.19 5.64
CA TYR A 207 18.67 -8.90 5.41
C TYR A 207 17.51 -8.99 4.42
N ASN A 208 17.67 -9.79 3.35
CA ASN A 208 16.57 -10.09 2.42
C ASN A 208 15.42 -10.86 3.10
N ASN A 209 15.73 -11.77 4.04
CA ASN A 209 14.70 -12.46 4.82
C ASN A 209 13.95 -11.48 5.73
N MET A 210 14.65 -10.55 6.39
CA MET A 210 14.01 -9.52 7.21
C MET A 210 13.06 -8.65 6.37
N LEU A 211 13.47 -8.24 5.15
CA LEU A 211 12.62 -7.48 4.24
C LEU A 211 11.37 -8.27 3.84
N ARG A 212 11.54 -9.54 3.46
CA ARG A 212 10.42 -10.41 3.11
C ARG A 212 9.46 -10.59 4.28
N ASP A 213 9.98 -10.85 5.48
CA ASP A 213 9.17 -11.08 6.68
C ASP A 213 8.42 -9.80 7.06
N TRP A 214 9.07 -8.63 6.96
CA TRP A 214 8.44 -7.32 7.15
C TRP A 214 7.29 -7.07 6.16
N LEU A 215 7.49 -7.34 4.86
CA LEU A 215 6.44 -7.21 3.86
C LEU A 215 5.25 -8.13 4.16
N ASN A 216 5.51 -9.41 4.47
CA ASN A 216 4.45 -10.36 4.76
C ASN A 216 3.65 -9.98 6.01
N GLU A 217 4.31 -9.51 7.07
CA GLU A 217 3.68 -9.05 8.30
C GLU A 217 2.73 -7.87 8.04
N HIS A 218 3.18 -6.88 7.25
CA HIS A 218 2.43 -5.64 7.02
C HIS A 218 1.42 -5.72 5.87
N THR A 219 1.31 -6.85 5.21
CA THR A 219 0.35 -7.07 4.10
C THR A 219 -0.58 -8.26 4.34
N GLY A 220 -0.70 -8.73 5.58
CA GLY A 220 -1.53 -9.91 5.88
C GLY A 220 -1.13 -11.16 5.07
N ASN A 221 0.13 -11.25 4.61
CA ASN A 221 0.67 -12.28 3.70
C ASN A 221 0.12 -12.24 2.27
N LEU A 222 -0.52 -11.16 1.85
CA LEU A 222 -1.06 -11.02 0.50
C LEU A 222 0.00 -10.93 -0.58
N LEU A 223 1.13 -10.29 -0.25
CA LEU A 223 2.22 -10.03 -1.19
C LEU A 223 3.34 -11.07 -1.09
N THR A 224 3.04 -12.32 -0.69
CA THR A 224 4.06 -13.37 -0.48
C THR A 224 4.88 -13.66 -1.75
N GLU A 225 4.26 -13.64 -2.93
CA GLU A 225 4.97 -13.86 -4.20
C GLU A 225 5.90 -12.69 -4.52
N GLN A 226 5.41 -11.46 -4.40
CA GLN A 226 6.17 -10.24 -4.61
C GLN A 226 7.33 -10.13 -3.60
N ALA A 227 7.05 -10.42 -2.32
CA ALA A 227 8.04 -10.43 -1.25
C ALA A 227 9.18 -11.44 -1.49
N ASN A 228 8.87 -12.61 -2.05
CA ASN A 228 9.88 -13.62 -2.40
C ASN A 228 10.78 -13.20 -3.58
N GLY A 229 10.27 -12.35 -4.47
CA GLY A 229 11.01 -11.79 -5.62
C GLY A 229 11.90 -10.61 -5.26
N LEU A 230 11.58 -9.88 -4.18
CA LEU A 230 12.26 -8.67 -3.79
C LEU A 230 13.60 -8.95 -3.11
N LYS A 231 14.67 -8.29 -3.58
CA LYS A 231 16.00 -8.38 -3.00
C LYS A 231 16.68 -7.01 -2.96
N LEU A 232 17.40 -6.76 -1.88
CA LEU A 232 18.28 -5.60 -1.77
C LEU A 232 19.55 -5.86 -2.59
N ASP A 233 19.89 -4.92 -3.48
CA ASP A 233 21.12 -5.04 -4.28
C ASP A 233 22.35 -4.83 -3.38
N PRO A 234 23.40 -5.67 -3.48
CA PRO A 234 24.62 -5.53 -2.67
C PRO A 234 25.32 -4.17 -2.79
N ASN A 235 25.08 -3.40 -3.85
CA ASN A 235 25.68 -2.08 -4.05
C ASN A 235 24.82 -0.94 -3.50
N THR A 236 23.59 -1.19 -3.12
CA THR A 236 22.68 -0.19 -2.55
C THR A 236 23.18 0.30 -1.20
N VAL A 237 23.06 1.61 -0.94
CA VAL A 237 23.27 2.20 0.38
C VAL A 237 21.95 2.53 1.04
N ILE A 238 20.98 3.03 0.26
CA ILE A 238 19.64 3.39 0.71
C ILE A 238 18.63 2.78 -0.25
N ALA A 239 17.66 2.03 0.29
CA ALA A 239 16.47 1.58 -0.43
C ALA A 239 15.20 2.02 0.29
N LEU A 240 14.15 2.36 -0.48
CA LEU A 240 12.82 2.63 0.01
C LEU A 240 11.89 1.46 -0.36
N VAL A 241 11.06 1.04 0.59
CA VAL A 241 10.01 0.05 0.34
C VAL A 241 8.72 0.55 0.97
N SER A 242 7.68 0.65 0.15
CA SER A 242 6.35 1.03 0.59
C SER A 242 5.33 -0.02 0.20
N THR A 243 4.35 -0.26 1.06
CA THR A 243 3.26 -1.19 0.81
C THR A 243 2.00 -0.72 1.54
N ILE A 244 0.86 -1.19 1.08
CA ILE A 244 -0.43 -0.94 1.73
C ILE A 244 -1.20 -2.26 1.81
N TYR A 245 -1.80 -2.50 2.95
CA TYR A 245 -2.79 -3.54 3.17
C TYR A 245 -4.16 -2.90 3.37
N TYR A 246 -5.15 -3.32 2.60
CA TYR A 246 -6.49 -2.80 2.68
C TYR A 246 -7.52 -3.93 2.63
N ARG A 247 -8.52 -3.83 3.53
CA ARG A 247 -9.66 -4.72 3.57
C ARG A 247 -10.89 -3.93 4.02
N ALA A 248 -11.95 -4.00 3.25
CA ALA A 248 -13.25 -3.42 3.60
C ALA A 248 -14.39 -4.21 2.95
N PRO A 249 -15.45 -4.58 3.69
CA PRO A 249 -16.62 -5.20 3.09
C PRO A 249 -17.40 -4.19 2.22
N TRP A 250 -18.14 -4.70 1.23
CA TRP A 250 -19.14 -3.88 0.56
C TRP A 250 -20.21 -3.41 1.57
N SER A 251 -20.74 -2.20 1.38
CA SER A 251 -21.93 -1.77 2.15
C SER A 251 -23.14 -2.63 1.82
N ASP A 252 -23.26 -3.02 0.56
CA ASP A 252 -24.25 -3.95 0.04
C ASP A 252 -23.51 -5.08 -0.66
N SER A 253 -23.41 -6.26 0.01
CA SER A 253 -22.69 -7.43 -0.49
C SER A 253 -23.40 -8.04 -1.68
N PHE A 254 -22.63 -8.61 -2.62
CA PHE A 254 -23.20 -9.35 -3.72
C PHE A 254 -23.74 -10.71 -3.26
N TYR A 255 -24.82 -11.16 -3.90
CA TYR A 255 -25.38 -12.46 -3.61
C TYR A 255 -24.61 -13.58 -4.32
N ASP A 256 -23.96 -14.47 -3.57
CA ASP A 256 -23.14 -15.57 -4.11
C ASP A 256 -23.85 -16.39 -5.22
N GLY A 257 -25.17 -16.60 -5.06
CA GLY A 257 -25.97 -17.34 -6.04
C GLY A 257 -26.23 -16.60 -7.35
N ALA A 258 -25.88 -15.29 -7.44
CA ALA A 258 -26.00 -14.48 -8.66
C ALA A 258 -24.68 -14.43 -9.45
N THR A 259 -23.55 -14.85 -8.87
CA THR A 259 -22.26 -14.91 -9.58
C THR A 259 -22.34 -15.91 -10.74
N THR A 260 -21.97 -15.46 -11.95
CA THR A 260 -21.97 -16.28 -13.16
C THR A 260 -20.63 -16.22 -13.88
N GLN A 261 -20.34 -17.24 -14.69
CA GLN A 261 -19.20 -17.19 -15.62
C GLN A 261 -19.64 -16.54 -16.92
N ASP A 262 -18.86 -15.56 -17.37
CA ASP A 262 -19.07 -14.87 -18.63
C ASP A 262 -17.73 -14.54 -19.30
N VAL A 263 -17.79 -13.99 -20.51
CA VAL A 263 -16.61 -13.64 -21.31
C VAL A 263 -16.14 -12.24 -20.93
N PHE A 264 -14.83 -12.11 -20.68
CA PHE A 264 -14.14 -10.85 -20.60
C PHE A 264 -13.23 -10.70 -21.84
N HIS A 265 -13.34 -9.59 -22.52
CA HIS A 265 -12.60 -9.25 -23.75
C HIS A 265 -11.24 -8.61 -23.43
N ALA A 266 -10.28 -9.44 -22.99
CA ALA A 266 -8.94 -8.97 -22.67
C ALA A 266 -8.14 -8.58 -23.93
N PRO A 267 -7.09 -7.72 -23.83
CA PRO A 267 -6.38 -7.14 -24.97
C PRO A 267 -5.77 -8.15 -25.97
N ASP A 268 -5.46 -9.36 -25.53
CA ASP A 268 -4.82 -10.39 -26.36
C ASP A 268 -5.80 -11.50 -26.79
N SER A 269 -6.78 -11.83 -25.95
CA SER A 269 -7.80 -12.86 -26.23
C SER A 269 -8.92 -12.83 -25.21
N ASP A 270 -10.10 -13.28 -25.61
CA ASP A 270 -11.20 -13.49 -24.69
C ASP A 270 -10.83 -14.49 -23.60
N VAL A 271 -11.22 -14.18 -22.36
CA VAL A 271 -11.07 -15.07 -21.20
C VAL A 271 -12.44 -15.27 -20.53
N THR A 272 -12.60 -16.38 -19.82
CA THR A 272 -13.80 -16.63 -19.02
C THR A 272 -13.50 -16.23 -17.59
N ALA A 273 -14.33 -15.36 -17.00
CA ALA A 273 -14.21 -14.88 -15.64
C ALA A 273 -15.54 -15.06 -14.86
N GLU A 274 -15.46 -15.04 -13.54
CA GLU A 274 -16.63 -14.95 -12.67
C GLU A 274 -17.07 -13.50 -12.54
N PHE A 275 -18.35 -13.23 -12.77
CA PHE A 275 -18.94 -11.89 -12.69
C PHE A 275 -19.90 -11.80 -11.51
N LEU A 276 -19.73 -10.77 -10.71
CA LEU A 276 -20.65 -10.30 -9.68
C LEU A 276 -21.79 -9.53 -10.35
N HIS A 277 -23.02 -9.73 -9.88
CA HIS A 277 -24.19 -9.05 -10.40
C HIS A 277 -25.00 -8.38 -9.31
N SER A 278 -25.44 -7.15 -9.58
CA SER A 278 -26.45 -6.44 -8.78
C SER A 278 -27.39 -5.65 -9.67
N SER A 279 -28.57 -5.34 -9.16
CA SER A 279 -29.54 -4.47 -9.83
C SER A 279 -30.15 -3.53 -8.80
N GLU A 280 -29.58 -2.33 -8.69
CA GLU A 280 -29.89 -1.39 -7.62
C GLU A 280 -30.01 0.04 -8.15
N TYR A 281 -30.73 0.89 -7.39
CA TYR A 281 -30.78 2.31 -7.68
C TYR A 281 -29.44 2.96 -7.36
N ASN A 282 -28.75 3.48 -8.38
CA ASN A 282 -27.45 4.09 -8.25
C ASN A 282 -27.31 5.27 -9.23
N THR A 283 -26.19 5.98 -9.15
CA THR A 283 -25.87 7.10 -10.02
C THR A 283 -24.68 6.72 -10.91
N VAL A 284 -24.87 6.81 -12.22
CA VAL A 284 -23.81 6.71 -13.22
C VAL A 284 -23.30 8.12 -13.52
N TYR A 285 -21.99 8.27 -13.60
CA TYR A 285 -21.27 9.50 -13.88
C TYR A 285 -20.68 9.42 -15.28
N TYR A 286 -20.61 10.54 -15.98
CA TYR A 286 -20.08 10.62 -17.36
C TYR A 286 -18.99 11.68 -17.44
N GLY A 287 -17.84 11.33 -18.00
CA GLY A 287 -16.70 12.20 -18.24
C GLY A 287 -16.21 12.11 -19.68
N ASP A 288 -15.12 12.79 -20.00
CA ASP A 288 -14.52 12.74 -21.33
C ASP A 288 -13.82 11.39 -21.56
N GLY A 289 -14.46 10.54 -22.35
CA GLY A 289 -13.97 9.20 -22.71
C GLY A 289 -14.30 8.10 -21.70
N PHE A 290 -15.16 8.35 -20.70
CA PHE A 290 -15.54 7.32 -19.73
C PHE A 290 -16.94 7.52 -19.14
N SER A 291 -17.49 6.41 -18.65
CA SER A 291 -18.56 6.41 -17.65
C SER A 291 -18.06 5.78 -16.33
N ALA A 292 -18.63 6.18 -15.20
CA ALA A 292 -18.17 5.68 -13.90
C ALA A 292 -19.34 5.31 -12.98
N LEU A 293 -19.08 4.33 -12.12
CA LEU A 293 -19.99 3.87 -11.06
C LEU A 293 -19.22 3.76 -9.74
N GLY A 294 -19.85 4.17 -8.64
CA GLY A 294 -19.28 4.05 -7.30
C GLY A 294 -19.99 2.97 -6.49
N LEU A 295 -19.22 2.04 -5.91
CA LEU A 295 -19.67 1.05 -4.94
C LEU A 295 -19.19 1.44 -3.54
N SER A 296 -20.11 1.58 -2.59
CA SER A 296 -19.78 1.97 -1.23
C SER A 296 -19.14 0.83 -0.45
N LEU A 297 -18.07 1.14 0.29
CA LEU A 297 -17.41 0.25 1.24
C LEU A 297 -17.87 0.59 2.66
N GLN A 298 -18.08 -0.43 3.48
CA GLN A 298 -18.64 -0.24 4.83
C GLN A 298 -17.66 0.53 5.72
N ASN A 299 -18.13 1.59 6.37
CA ASN A 299 -17.32 2.46 7.25
C ASN A 299 -16.00 2.94 6.64
N SER A 300 -15.94 3.06 5.33
CA SER A 300 -14.77 3.47 4.58
C SER A 300 -15.20 4.37 3.42
N GLY A 301 -14.43 4.40 2.35
CA GLY A 301 -14.72 5.17 1.15
C GLY A 301 -15.56 4.41 0.11
N ARG A 302 -15.10 4.44 -1.12
CA ARG A 302 -15.77 3.79 -2.26
C ARG A 302 -14.76 3.11 -3.19
N MET A 303 -15.24 2.08 -3.88
CA MET A 303 -14.60 1.64 -5.12
C MET A 303 -15.27 2.35 -6.29
N TRP A 304 -14.48 3.10 -7.03
CA TRP A 304 -14.86 3.71 -8.30
C TRP A 304 -14.47 2.79 -9.44
N LEU A 305 -15.39 2.57 -10.37
CA LEU A 305 -15.22 1.76 -11.55
C LEU A 305 -15.37 2.68 -12.77
N LEU A 306 -14.30 2.90 -13.52
CA LEU A 306 -14.30 3.74 -14.72
C LEU A 306 -14.29 2.84 -15.95
N LYS A 307 -15.42 2.80 -16.65
CA LYS A 307 -15.59 2.09 -17.92
C LYS A 307 -15.23 3.04 -19.06
N PRO A 308 -14.22 2.71 -19.90
CA PRO A 308 -13.90 3.50 -21.06
C PRO A 308 -15.08 3.55 -22.06
N ASP A 309 -15.23 4.66 -22.76
CA ASP A 309 -16.15 4.76 -23.89
C ASP A 309 -15.63 3.90 -25.06
N GLU A 310 -16.52 3.50 -25.95
CA GLU A 310 -16.18 2.68 -27.14
C GLU A 310 -15.01 3.29 -27.92
N GLY A 311 -13.94 2.53 -28.09
CA GLY A 311 -12.71 2.94 -28.79
C GLY A 311 -11.71 3.72 -27.96
N THR A 312 -11.96 3.92 -26.66
CA THR A 312 -11.02 4.51 -25.70
C THR A 312 -10.22 3.40 -25.02
N ASP A 313 -8.89 3.55 -24.95
CA ASP A 313 -8.03 2.63 -24.19
C ASP A 313 -8.16 2.92 -22.68
N ALA A 314 -8.42 1.90 -21.87
CA ALA A 314 -8.51 2.04 -20.42
C ALA A 314 -7.25 2.64 -19.80
N ALA A 315 -6.06 2.26 -20.28
CA ALA A 315 -4.81 2.83 -19.81
C ALA A 315 -4.68 4.34 -20.09
N ALA A 316 -5.33 4.84 -21.16
CA ALA A 316 -5.32 6.26 -21.48
C ALA A 316 -6.10 7.10 -20.46
N LEU A 317 -7.07 6.53 -19.75
CA LEU A 317 -7.80 7.23 -18.69
C LEU A 317 -6.89 7.64 -17.54
N LEU A 318 -5.81 6.88 -17.28
CA LEU A 318 -4.82 7.19 -16.25
C LEU A 318 -3.86 8.33 -16.63
N GLN A 319 -4.00 8.86 -17.85
CA GLN A 319 -3.32 10.06 -18.36
C GLN A 319 -4.33 11.16 -18.72
N ASN A 320 -5.63 10.94 -18.52
CA ASN A 320 -6.70 11.86 -18.85
C ASN A 320 -7.01 12.76 -17.63
N GLU A 321 -6.88 14.08 -17.81
CA GLU A 321 -7.10 15.06 -16.72
C GLU A 321 -8.53 15.00 -16.16
N ASP A 322 -9.53 14.73 -16.99
CA ASP A 322 -10.94 14.64 -16.58
C ASP A 322 -11.18 13.38 -15.72
N ALA A 323 -10.63 12.23 -16.13
CA ALA A 323 -10.73 10.99 -15.36
C ALA A 323 -9.98 11.08 -14.02
N LEU A 324 -8.78 11.65 -14.00
CA LEU A 324 -8.03 11.87 -12.76
C LEU A 324 -8.73 12.91 -11.86
N GLY A 325 -9.30 13.97 -12.44
CA GLY A 325 -10.11 14.95 -11.73
C GLY A 325 -11.37 14.34 -11.12
N PHE A 326 -12.03 13.42 -11.83
CA PHE A 326 -13.19 12.68 -11.35
C PHE A 326 -12.85 11.86 -10.09
N LEU A 327 -11.73 11.16 -10.07
CA LEU A 327 -11.31 10.34 -8.92
C LEU A 327 -11.10 11.18 -7.64
N LEU A 328 -10.74 12.46 -7.79
CA LEU A 328 -10.57 13.41 -6.67
C LEU A 328 -11.87 14.13 -6.29
N ALA A 329 -12.85 14.15 -7.19
CA ALA A 329 -14.13 14.81 -6.96
C ALA A 329 -15.04 14.06 -5.98
N ASN A 330 -14.71 12.84 -5.61
CA ASN A 330 -15.44 11.99 -4.65
C ASN A 330 -16.96 11.95 -4.89
N GLY A 331 -17.38 11.91 -6.16
CA GLY A 331 -18.79 11.89 -6.57
C GLY A 331 -19.44 13.28 -6.73
N GLU A 332 -18.71 14.37 -6.50
CA GLU A 332 -19.15 15.73 -6.85
C GLU A 332 -18.88 16.01 -8.34
N TRP A 333 -19.76 15.51 -9.20
CA TRP A 333 -19.63 15.59 -10.65
C TRP A 333 -20.90 16.06 -11.30
N SER A 334 -20.78 16.88 -12.35
CA SER A 334 -21.94 17.58 -12.93
C SER A 334 -22.74 16.75 -13.94
N GLN A 335 -22.11 15.79 -14.59
CA GLN A 335 -22.77 14.94 -15.60
C GLN A 335 -23.11 13.58 -14.97
N THR A 336 -24.36 13.45 -14.53
CA THR A 336 -24.83 12.25 -13.82
C THR A 336 -26.22 11.84 -14.29
N GLN A 337 -26.51 10.54 -14.15
CA GLN A 337 -27.84 9.96 -14.36
C GLN A 337 -28.10 8.93 -13.27
N SER A 338 -29.18 9.11 -12.52
CA SER A 338 -29.63 8.15 -11.50
C SER A 338 -30.71 7.25 -12.11
N ALA A 339 -30.52 5.94 -11.98
CA ALA A 339 -31.38 4.91 -12.57
C ALA A 339 -31.29 3.61 -11.77
N THR A 340 -32.07 2.59 -12.15
CA THR A 340 -31.76 1.22 -11.77
C THR A 340 -30.55 0.76 -12.60
N VAL A 341 -29.40 0.50 -11.96
CA VAL A 341 -28.18 0.08 -12.61
C VAL A 341 -28.05 -1.42 -12.50
N ASN A 342 -28.06 -2.10 -13.64
CA ASN A 342 -27.76 -3.53 -13.74
C ASN A 342 -26.24 -3.68 -13.91
N LEU A 343 -25.54 -3.94 -12.80
CA LEU A 343 -24.08 -4.07 -12.78
C LEU A 343 -23.66 -5.50 -13.11
N SER A 344 -22.65 -5.63 -13.97
CA SER A 344 -21.84 -6.86 -14.17
C SER A 344 -20.37 -6.51 -13.99
N LEU A 345 -19.77 -6.98 -12.89
CA LEU A 345 -18.40 -6.69 -12.48
C LEU A 345 -17.60 -7.99 -12.39
N PRO A 346 -16.52 -8.19 -13.18
CA PRO A 346 -15.70 -9.38 -13.02
C PRO A 346 -14.98 -9.36 -11.68
N LYS A 347 -14.89 -10.53 -11.01
CA LYS A 347 -13.95 -10.71 -9.91
C LYS A 347 -12.54 -10.52 -10.44
N PHE A 348 -11.69 -9.85 -9.69
CA PHE A 348 -10.30 -9.69 -10.08
C PHE A 348 -9.36 -9.73 -8.89
N ASP A 349 -8.10 -10.08 -9.17
CA ASP A 349 -7.00 -10.11 -8.22
C ASP A 349 -5.78 -9.49 -8.90
N VAL A 350 -5.58 -8.19 -8.71
CA VAL A 350 -4.54 -7.40 -9.37
C VAL A 350 -3.44 -7.06 -8.39
N SER A 351 -2.20 -7.41 -8.73
CA SER A 351 -1.02 -7.07 -7.94
C SER A 351 0.07 -6.44 -8.80
N SER A 352 0.90 -5.61 -8.16
CA SER A 352 2.07 -4.99 -8.80
C SER A 352 3.24 -4.89 -7.83
N ASP A 353 4.46 -4.98 -8.39
CA ASP A 353 5.73 -4.64 -7.77
C ASP A 353 6.41 -3.58 -8.64
N LEU A 354 6.19 -2.32 -8.31
CA LEU A 354 6.64 -1.19 -9.11
C LEU A 354 8.03 -0.76 -8.67
N ASP A 355 8.94 -0.56 -9.66
CA ASP A 355 10.15 0.21 -9.48
C ASP A 355 9.82 1.70 -9.65
N LEU A 356 10.03 2.48 -8.60
CA LEU A 356 9.65 3.89 -8.59
C LEU A 356 10.69 4.81 -9.23
N LEU A 357 11.92 4.33 -9.53
CA LEU A 357 13.02 5.22 -9.93
C LEU A 357 12.71 6.03 -11.19
N ASP A 358 12.11 5.41 -12.20
CA ASP A 358 11.73 6.09 -13.43
C ASP A 358 10.61 7.11 -13.20
N ALA A 359 9.61 6.77 -12.38
CA ALA A 359 8.55 7.70 -12.00
C ALA A 359 9.09 8.90 -11.21
N LEU A 360 10.04 8.69 -10.29
CA LEU A 360 10.72 9.76 -9.55
C LEU A 360 11.48 10.71 -10.49
N ALA A 361 12.20 10.15 -11.47
CA ALA A 361 12.91 10.95 -12.47
C ALA A 361 11.96 11.81 -13.32
N GLN A 362 10.81 11.25 -13.73
CA GLN A 362 9.78 11.97 -14.50
C GLN A 362 9.12 13.08 -13.69
N LEU A 363 8.93 12.87 -12.39
CA LEU A 363 8.42 13.88 -11.46
C LEU A 363 9.47 14.97 -11.10
N GLY A 364 10.67 14.91 -11.72
CA GLY A 364 11.72 15.90 -11.53
C GLY A 364 12.64 15.64 -10.34
N MET A 365 12.50 14.52 -9.64
CA MET A 365 13.36 14.13 -8.51
C MET A 365 14.64 13.46 -9.00
N THR A 366 15.48 14.19 -9.73
CA THR A 366 16.67 13.64 -10.39
C THR A 366 17.91 13.65 -9.50
N ASP A 367 18.05 14.62 -8.60
CA ASP A 367 19.25 14.77 -7.78
C ASP A 367 19.36 13.63 -6.75
N VAL A 368 18.26 13.16 -6.19
CA VAL A 368 18.23 12.04 -5.24
C VAL A 368 18.74 10.73 -5.86
N LEU A 369 18.66 10.60 -7.18
CA LEU A 369 19.11 9.44 -7.97
C LEU A 369 20.58 9.54 -8.41
N ASP A 370 21.21 10.71 -8.26
CA ASP A 370 22.59 10.98 -8.69
C ASP A 370 23.50 11.14 -7.46
N GLY A 371 24.36 10.15 -7.20
CA GLY A 371 25.27 10.18 -6.04
C GLY A 371 26.23 11.36 -5.99
N MET A 372 26.42 12.11 -7.10
CA MET A 372 27.24 13.32 -7.10
C MET A 372 26.45 14.58 -6.71
N LYS A 373 25.12 14.50 -6.65
CA LYS A 373 24.22 15.63 -6.37
C LYS A 373 23.36 15.42 -5.14
N ALA A 374 23.02 14.17 -4.86
CA ALA A 374 22.14 13.83 -3.76
C ALA A 374 22.72 14.31 -2.42
N ASP A 375 21.86 14.97 -1.63
CA ASP A 375 22.20 15.47 -0.30
C ASP A 375 21.39 14.72 0.76
N PHE A 376 22.04 13.76 1.42
CA PHE A 376 21.52 12.98 2.53
C PHE A 376 22.12 13.41 3.89
N THR A 377 22.62 14.66 4.00
CA THR A 377 23.26 15.16 5.22
C THR A 377 22.38 15.09 6.49
N PRO A 378 21.04 15.19 6.45
CA PRO A 378 20.22 14.94 7.63
C PRO A 378 20.27 13.49 8.12
N LEU A 379 20.43 12.52 7.22
CA LEU A 379 20.48 11.09 7.55
C LEU A 379 21.87 10.63 7.98
N THR A 380 22.92 11.08 7.26
CA THR A 380 24.28 10.61 7.49
C THR A 380 25.32 11.67 7.13
N THR A 381 26.41 11.70 7.89
CA THR A 381 27.58 12.55 7.56
C THR A 381 28.49 11.94 6.51
N ALA A 382 28.26 10.69 6.10
CA ALA A 382 29.06 9.98 5.08
C ALA A 382 28.66 10.36 3.65
N ASN A 383 27.99 11.50 3.44
CA ASN A 383 27.51 11.96 2.14
C ASN A 383 28.64 12.25 1.12
N GLU A 384 29.88 12.33 1.58
CA GLU A 384 31.07 12.52 0.71
C GLU A 384 31.36 11.30 -0.18
N ASP A 385 30.77 10.13 0.12
CA ASP A 385 30.99 8.88 -0.61
C ASP A 385 30.07 8.70 -1.84
N GLY A 386 29.26 9.72 -2.17
CA GLY A 386 28.40 9.66 -3.36
C GLY A 386 27.17 8.75 -3.18
N ILE A 387 26.41 8.93 -2.09
CA ILE A 387 25.20 8.16 -1.78
C ILE A 387 24.05 8.63 -2.68
N ALA A 388 23.30 7.67 -3.23
CA ALA A 388 22.08 7.92 -4.00
C ALA A 388 20.97 6.92 -3.60
N LEU A 389 19.73 7.26 -3.89
CA LEU A 389 18.62 6.31 -3.88
C LEU A 389 18.73 5.42 -5.13
N THR A 390 19.07 4.15 -4.96
CA THR A 390 19.28 3.20 -6.05
C THR A 390 18.23 2.11 -6.13
N GLN A 391 17.37 2.01 -5.12
CA GLN A 391 16.21 1.13 -5.10
C GLN A 391 15.04 1.85 -4.42
N ALA A 392 13.90 1.87 -5.08
CA ALA A 392 12.64 2.35 -4.54
C ALA A 392 11.52 1.46 -5.07
N LYS A 393 10.88 0.71 -4.19
CA LYS A 393 9.89 -0.30 -4.54
C LYS A 393 8.55 0.01 -3.89
N HIS A 394 7.48 -0.20 -4.66
CA HIS A 394 6.11 -0.11 -4.20
C HIS A 394 5.36 -1.37 -4.61
N ALA A 395 4.87 -2.12 -3.63
CA ALA A 395 4.07 -3.30 -3.86
C ALA A 395 2.64 -3.06 -3.37
N ALA A 396 1.68 -3.40 -4.23
CA ALA A 396 0.25 -3.27 -3.95
C ALA A 396 -0.52 -4.46 -4.52
N ARG A 397 -1.62 -4.82 -3.90
CA ARG A 397 -2.57 -5.82 -4.38
C ARG A 397 -3.98 -5.43 -3.99
N VAL A 398 -4.90 -5.62 -4.91
CA VAL A 398 -6.35 -5.47 -4.70
C VAL A 398 -7.04 -6.70 -5.25
N LYS A 399 -7.82 -7.34 -4.39
CA LYS A 399 -8.67 -8.46 -4.73
C LYS A 399 -10.10 -8.14 -4.33
N ILE A 400 -11.06 -8.51 -5.15
CA ILE A 400 -12.50 -8.37 -4.84
C ILE A 400 -13.24 -9.71 -4.99
N ASP A 401 -14.24 -9.87 -4.16
CA ASP A 401 -15.21 -10.96 -4.23
C ASP A 401 -16.62 -10.47 -3.82
N GLU A 402 -17.54 -11.40 -3.54
CA GLU A 402 -18.91 -11.10 -3.15
C GLU A 402 -19.02 -10.29 -1.84
N ASP A 403 -18.07 -10.48 -0.92
CA ASP A 403 -18.10 -9.87 0.40
C ASP A 403 -17.47 -8.48 0.44
N GLY A 404 -16.48 -8.20 -0.44
CA GLY A 404 -15.78 -6.92 -0.42
C GLY A 404 -14.45 -6.88 -1.15
N CYS A 405 -13.66 -5.89 -0.77
CA CYS A 405 -12.27 -5.80 -1.12
C CYS A 405 -11.48 -6.60 -0.08
N GLU A 406 -10.89 -7.72 -0.48
CA GLU A 406 -10.22 -8.72 0.36
C GLU A 406 -11.00 -9.10 1.62
N ALA A 407 -12.23 -9.60 1.43
CA ALA A 407 -13.13 -9.92 2.52
C ALA A 407 -12.84 -11.27 3.20
N ALA A 408 -12.78 -11.24 4.53
CA ALA A 408 -13.13 -12.39 5.35
C ALA A 408 -14.62 -12.27 5.68
N ALA A 409 -15.40 -13.33 5.43
CA ALA A 409 -16.84 -13.35 5.59
C ALA A 409 -17.33 -12.66 6.87
N TYR A 410 -18.02 -11.55 6.69
CA TYR A 410 -18.69 -10.79 7.74
C TYR A 410 -20.17 -10.72 7.39
N THR A 411 -21.01 -11.42 8.12
CA THR A 411 -22.46 -11.41 7.87
C THR A 411 -23.07 -10.22 8.59
N VAL A 412 -23.34 -9.14 7.87
CA VAL A 412 -24.22 -8.07 8.34
C VAL A 412 -25.65 -8.41 7.93
N LEU A 413 -26.49 -8.72 8.87
CA LEU A 413 -27.93 -8.80 8.67
C LEU A 413 -28.47 -7.36 8.72
N ALA A 414 -28.53 -6.67 7.61
CA ALA A 414 -29.25 -5.41 7.48
C ALA A 414 -30.65 -5.67 6.88
N PRO A 415 -31.73 -5.62 7.65
CA PRO A 415 -33.06 -5.60 7.10
C PRO A 415 -33.53 -4.15 7.01
N THR A 416 -33.61 -3.57 5.82
CA THR A 416 -34.47 -2.41 5.60
C THR A 416 -35.12 -2.54 4.23
N GLU A 417 -36.28 -3.17 4.22
CA GLU A 417 -37.25 -2.94 3.16
C GLU A 417 -37.81 -1.51 3.30
N THR A 418 -37.19 -0.55 2.64
CA THR A 418 -37.88 0.66 2.22
C THR A 418 -38.36 0.41 0.79
N ALA A 419 -39.68 0.42 0.57
CA ALA A 419 -40.24 0.40 -0.77
C ALA A 419 -39.82 1.69 -1.48
N ILE A 420 -38.68 1.67 -2.16
CA ILE A 420 -38.29 2.69 -3.12
C ILE A 420 -39.12 2.42 -4.37
N MET A 421 -39.83 3.42 -4.86
CA MET A 421 -40.38 3.37 -6.23
C MET A 421 -39.16 3.39 -7.15
N LEU A 422 -38.84 2.23 -7.75
CA LEU A 422 -37.77 2.12 -8.74
C LEU A 422 -38.11 3.08 -9.90
N PRO A 423 -37.11 3.84 -10.40
CA PRO A 423 -37.31 4.66 -11.59
C PRO A 423 -37.64 3.78 -12.80
N GLU A 424 -38.34 4.34 -13.78
CA GLU A 424 -38.67 3.64 -15.04
C GLU A 424 -37.46 3.42 -15.96
N GLU A 425 -36.31 4.08 -15.66
CA GLU A 425 -35.07 4.00 -16.45
C GLU A 425 -34.11 2.97 -15.84
N GLU A 426 -33.58 2.12 -16.73
CA GLU A 426 -32.56 1.13 -16.42
C GLU A 426 -31.28 1.43 -17.21
N ILE A 427 -30.12 1.18 -16.61
CA ILE A 427 -28.80 1.32 -17.22
C ILE A 427 -28.04 0.01 -17.02
N ASP A 428 -27.59 -0.63 -18.11
CA ASP A 428 -26.67 -1.76 -18.06
C ASP A 428 -25.24 -1.23 -17.93
N PHE A 429 -24.56 -1.56 -16.83
CA PHE A 429 -23.17 -1.20 -16.57
C PHE A 429 -22.33 -2.47 -16.50
N THR A 430 -21.87 -2.92 -17.66
CA THR A 430 -21.09 -4.16 -17.80
C THR A 430 -19.63 -3.83 -18.02
N LEU A 431 -18.76 -4.44 -17.20
CA LEU A 431 -17.30 -4.30 -17.26
C LEU A 431 -16.69 -5.58 -17.84
N ASP A 432 -16.96 -5.84 -19.10
CA ASP A 432 -16.50 -7.01 -19.86
C ASP A 432 -15.29 -6.73 -20.78
N GLU A 433 -14.73 -5.53 -20.68
CA GLU A 433 -13.52 -5.05 -21.36
C GLU A 433 -12.60 -4.39 -20.34
N PRO A 434 -11.31 -4.08 -20.66
CA PRO A 434 -10.40 -3.40 -19.77
C PRO A 434 -10.98 -2.13 -19.15
N PHE A 435 -10.78 -1.94 -17.86
CA PHE A 435 -11.30 -0.81 -17.09
C PHE A 435 -10.34 -0.34 -16.01
N VAL A 436 -10.55 0.90 -15.56
CA VAL A 436 -9.83 1.48 -14.42
C VAL A 436 -10.68 1.34 -13.17
N PHE A 437 -10.06 1.04 -12.04
CA PHE A 437 -10.68 1.17 -10.74
C PHE A 437 -9.86 2.08 -9.82
N ALA A 438 -10.53 2.68 -8.85
CA ALA A 438 -9.87 3.33 -7.72
C ALA A 438 -10.62 3.02 -6.43
N ILE A 439 -9.88 2.84 -5.34
CA ILE A 439 -10.44 2.75 -3.99
C ILE A 439 -10.08 4.04 -3.29
N THR A 440 -11.08 4.76 -2.80
CA THR A 440 -10.89 5.97 -2.01
C THR A 440 -11.02 5.66 -0.51
N GLY A 441 -10.25 6.40 0.31
CA GLY A 441 -10.43 6.42 1.75
C GLY A 441 -11.71 7.17 2.16
N ILE A 442 -11.91 7.29 3.47
CA ILE A 442 -13.04 8.04 4.03
C ILE A 442 -12.96 9.55 3.72
N ASP A 443 -11.74 10.05 3.53
CA ASP A 443 -11.43 11.44 3.10
C ASP A 443 -11.69 11.68 1.60
N GLY A 444 -12.01 10.62 0.85
CA GLY A 444 -12.22 10.67 -0.60
C GLY A 444 -10.94 10.62 -1.43
N LEU A 445 -9.76 10.53 -0.80
CA LEU A 445 -8.50 10.41 -1.53
C LEU A 445 -8.27 8.98 -2.05
N PRO A 446 -7.69 8.82 -3.26
CA PRO A 446 -7.37 7.51 -3.79
C PRO A 446 -6.30 6.78 -2.96
N LEU A 447 -6.71 5.72 -2.25
CA LEU A 447 -5.82 4.75 -1.62
C LEU A 447 -5.18 3.84 -2.65
N PHE A 448 -5.97 3.41 -3.65
CA PHE A 448 -5.51 2.63 -4.78
C PHE A 448 -6.04 3.18 -6.08
N VAL A 449 -5.23 3.04 -7.11
CA VAL A 449 -5.65 3.20 -8.51
C VAL A 449 -5.11 2.01 -9.28
N GLY A 450 -5.95 1.37 -10.08
CA GLY A 450 -5.59 0.18 -10.82
C GLY A 450 -6.21 0.09 -12.20
N LEU A 451 -5.57 -0.71 -13.03
CA LEU A 451 -5.99 -1.09 -14.37
C LEU A 451 -6.20 -2.60 -14.43
N VAL A 452 -7.39 -3.02 -14.75
CA VAL A 452 -7.75 -4.41 -15.00
C VAL A 452 -7.79 -4.61 -16.52
N ASN A 453 -6.76 -5.23 -17.05
CA ASN A 453 -6.70 -5.65 -18.47
C ASN A 453 -7.20 -7.09 -18.63
N GLN A 454 -7.09 -7.87 -17.59
CA GLN A 454 -7.56 -9.24 -17.53
C GLN A 454 -7.93 -9.59 -16.09
N PRO A 455 -9.17 -9.99 -15.80
CA PRO A 455 -9.52 -10.59 -14.53
C PRO A 455 -8.89 -11.98 -14.40
N ASP A 456 -8.61 -12.43 -13.17
CA ASP A 456 -8.03 -13.76 -12.88
C ASP A 456 -9.06 -14.89 -13.02
#